data_8796896da722a89e9bcb124b238ea12e
#
_entry.id   8796896da722a89e9bcb124b238ea12e
#
_cell.length_a   1.000
_cell.length_b   1.000
_cell.length_c   1.000
_cell.angle_alpha   90.00
_cell.angle_beta   90.00
_cell.angle_gamma   90.00
#
_symmetry.space_group_name_H-M   'P 1'
#
loop_
_entity.id
_entity.type
_entity.pdbx_description
1 polymer ?
#
loop_
_entity_poly.entity_id
_entity_poly.type
_entity_poly.pdbx_seq_one_letter_code
_entity_poly.pdbx_strand_id
1 'polypeptide(L)'
;RAEAAGSRSAWTGVTPEALDPSAWDGALEGAVAALRAVLAALDGVAQHAPDLAHLHSRTVALLERVLHFCSDAEAGTVRWVESAGALRMVETPLDVAGALRTLWKGKPPTQGAWDESDEPPAASAPRSWIYTSATLGDGKDLRWFTDACGLEGARTLQVPSPFDYARQAALYVPPALPLPSDAGRSVLLARWVGDAVAR
;
A
#
# COMPACT_ATOMS: atom_id res chain seq x y z
N ARG A 1 -10.36 19.40 -20.01
CA ARG A 1 -9.74 18.04 -19.99
C ARG A 1 -10.19 17.41 -18.70
N ALA A 2 -11.16 16.49 -18.78
CA ALA A 2 -11.51 15.63 -17.65
C ALA A 2 -10.28 14.76 -17.36
N GLU A 3 -9.72 14.88 -16.16
CA GLU A 3 -8.78 13.89 -15.63
C GLU A 3 -9.50 12.55 -15.63
N ALA A 4 -8.96 11.57 -16.35
CA ALA A 4 -9.45 10.22 -16.31
C ALA A 4 -9.26 9.72 -14.87
N ALA A 5 -10.35 9.62 -14.12
CA ALA A 5 -10.36 8.99 -12.83
C ALA A 5 -9.80 7.58 -13.04
N GLY A 6 -8.71 7.25 -12.34
CA GLY A 6 -8.08 5.95 -12.44
C GLY A 6 -9.10 4.85 -12.17
N SER A 7 -9.20 3.88 -13.08
CA SER A 7 -10.09 2.74 -12.88
C SER A 7 -9.38 1.66 -12.07
N ARG A 8 -10.11 1.06 -11.12
CA ARG A 8 -9.68 -0.10 -10.35
C ARG A 8 -10.55 -1.29 -10.76
N SER A 9 -9.92 -2.37 -11.21
CA SER A 9 -10.59 -3.62 -11.57
C SER A 9 -10.23 -4.70 -10.56
N ALA A 10 -11.23 -5.38 -10.02
CA ALA A 10 -11.02 -6.52 -9.14
C ALA A 10 -10.39 -7.69 -9.91
N TRP A 11 -9.63 -8.52 -9.21
CA TRP A 11 -8.99 -9.70 -9.80
C TRP A 11 -9.30 -10.91 -8.92
N THR A 12 -10.49 -11.47 -9.11
CA THR A 12 -11.02 -12.58 -8.31
C THR A 12 -10.77 -13.95 -8.95
N GLY A 13 -10.48 -13.99 -10.24
CA GLY A 13 -10.22 -15.20 -11.04
C GLY A 13 -8.80 -15.21 -11.60
N VAL A 14 -8.63 -15.90 -12.71
CA VAL A 14 -7.35 -15.99 -13.44
C VAL A 14 -6.97 -14.65 -14.06
N THR A 15 -7.95 -13.85 -14.44
CA THR A 15 -7.79 -12.55 -15.12
C THR A 15 -8.52 -11.45 -14.36
N PRO A 16 -8.03 -10.20 -14.35
CA PRO A 16 -8.78 -9.07 -13.82
C PRO A 16 -10.14 -8.90 -14.52
N GLU A 17 -11.16 -8.52 -13.76
CA GLU A 17 -12.49 -8.29 -14.28
C GLU A 17 -12.48 -7.23 -15.41
N ALA A 18 -13.35 -7.42 -16.39
CA ALA A 18 -13.49 -6.57 -17.57
C ALA A 18 -12.30 -6.57 -18.55
N LEU A 19 -11.30 -7.43 -18.37
CA LEU A 19 -10.22 -7.64 -19.35
C LEU A 19 -10.43 -8.93 -20.13
N ASP A 20 -9.99 -8.95 -21.38
CA ASP A 20 -9.97 -10.17 -22.20
C ASP A 20 -8.85 -11.09 -21.70
N PRO A 21 -9.17 -12.35 -21.33
CA PRO A 21 -8.18 -13.29 -20.78
C PRO A 21 -7.00 -13.53 -21.72
N SER A 22 -7.27 -13.74 -23.00
CA SER A 22 -6.25 -14.05 -23.99
C SER A 22 -5.28 -12.89 -24.20
N ALA A 23 -5.81 -11.67 -24.24
CA ALA A 23 -5.00 -10.46 -24.36
C ALA A 23 -4.19 -10.20 -23.08
N TRP A 24 -4.76 -10.49 -21.92
CA TRP A 24 -4.07 -10.35 -20.63
C TRP A 24 -2.90 -11.33 -20.51
N ASP A 25 -3.13 -12.61 -20.76
CA ASP A 25 -2.12 -13.66 -20.70
C ASP A 25 -1.00 -13.40 -21.71
N GLY A 26 -1.35 -13.06 -22.95
CA GLY A 26 -0.38 -12.69 -23.97
C GLY A 26 0.48 -11.46 -23.59
N ALA A 27 -0.10 -10.48 -22.89
CA ALA A 27 0.64 -9.31 -22.42
C ALA A 27 1.64 -9.69 -21.30
N LEU A 28 1.23 -10.54 -20.35
CA LEU A 28 2.13 -11.02 -19.28
C LEU A 28 3.25 -11.91 -19.85
N GLU A 29 2.95 -12.82 -20.75
CA GLU A 29 3.95 -13.64 -21.44
C GLU A 29 4.96 -12.79 -22.21
N GLY A 30 4.47 -11.77 -22.92
CA GLY A 30 5.30 -10.80 -23.63
C GLY A 30 6.24 -10.03 -22.69
N ALA A 31 5.73 -9.61 -21.54
CA ALA A 31 6.54 -8.93 -20.50
C ALA A 31 7.62 -9.86 -19.94
N VAL A 32 7.29 -11.12 -19.62
CA VAL A 32 8.24 -12.12 -19.14
C VAL A 32 9.33 -12.39 -20.20
N ALA A 33 8.94 -12.55 -21.47
CA ALA A 33 9.90 -12.77 -22.56
C ALA A 33 10.85 -11.58 -22.73
N ALA A 34 10.33 -10.37 -22.70
CA ALA A 34 11.14 -9.15 -22.79
C ALA A 34 12.14 -9.02 -21.63
N LEU A 35 11.70 -9.27 -20.38
CA LEU A 35 12.58 -9.22 -19.21
C LEU A 35 13.66 -10.30 -19.26
N ARG A 36 13.35 -11.50 -19.70
CA ARG A 36 14.35 -12.57 -19.91
C ARG A 36 15.39 -12.19 -20.97
N ALA A 37 14.97 -11.54 -22.06
CA ALA A 37 15.87 -11.07 -23.08
C ALA A 37 16.83 -9.99 -22.55
N VAL A 38 16.31 -9.06 -21.73
CA VAL A 38 17.13 -8.05 -21.05
C VAL A 38 18.14 -8.70 -20.10
N LEU A 39 17.72 -9.69 -19.30
CA LEU A 39 18.64 -10.41 -18.40
C LEU A 39 19.73 -11.11 -19.18
N ALA A 40 19.41 -11.83 -20.24
CA ALA A 40 20.39 -12.49 -21.09
C ALA A 40 21.42 -11.51 -21.70
N ALA A 41 21.00 -10.28 -22.03
CA ALA A 41 21.90 -9.25 -22.50
C ALA A 41 22.78 -8.66 -21.36
N LEU A 42 22.26 -8.60 -20.13
CA LEU A 42 23.00 -8.07 -18.97
C LEU A 42 23.96 -9.09 -18.36
N ASP A 43 23.67 -10.40 -18.43
CA ASP A 43 24.48 -11.47 -17.82
C ASP A 43 25.96 -11.40 -18.24
N GLY A 44 26.24 -11.05 -19.48
CA GLY A 44 27.61 -10.94 -20.01
C GLY A 44 28.33 -9.63 -19.62
N VAL A 45 27.63 -8.61 -19.14
CA VAL A 45 28.16 -7.26 -18.93
C VAL A 45 27.99 -6.73 -17.52
N ALA A 46 27.17 -7.35 -16.70
CA ALA A 46 26.85 -6.88 -15.35
C ALA A 46 28.06 -6.70 -14.44
N GLN A 47 29.08 -7.52 -14.62
CA GLN A 47 30.33 -7.44 -13.86
C GLN A 47 31.29 -6.30 -14.29
N HIS A 48 31.00 -5.61 -15.40
CA HIS A 48 31.92 -4.59 -15.93
C HIS A 48 31.67 -3.20 -15.35
N ALA A 49 30.49 -2.96 -14.80
CA ALA A 49 30.14 -1.68 -14.18
C ALA A 49 29.06 -1.84 -13.10
N PRO A 50 29.13 -1.10 -11.98
CA PRO A 50 28.14 -1.14 -10.90
C PRO A 50 26.70 -0.85 -11.39
N ASP A 51 26.55 0.11 -12.29
CA ASP A 51 25.23 0.47 -12.85
C ASP A 51 24.59 -0.70 -13.62
N LEU A 52 25.40 -1.49 -14.35
CA LEU A 52 24.92 -2.67 -15.06
C LEU A 52 24.53 -3.79 -14.08
N ALA A 53 25.30 -3.97 -13.01
CA ALA A 53 24.97 -4.90 -11.93
C ALA A 53 23.64 -4.51 -11.24
N HIS A 54 23.48 -3.22 -10.96
CA HIS A 54 22.24 -2.70 -10.39
C HIS A 54 21.05 -2.90 -11.34
N LEU A 55 21.23 -2.61 -12.64
CA LEU A 55 20.18 -2.82 -13.64
C LEU A 55 19.80 -4.32 -13.75
N HIS A 56 20.80 -5.21 -13.72
CA HIS A 56 20.58 -6.66 -13.69
C HIS A 56 19.73 -7.06 -12.48
N SER A 57 20.12 -6.65 -11.26
CA SER A 57 19.39 -6.95 -10.03
C SER A 57 17.94 -6.43 -10.06
N ARG A 58 17.73 -5.22 -10.56
CA ARG A 58 16.38 -4.67 -10.74
C ARG A 58 15.55 -5.45 -11.75
N THR A 59 16.16 -5.92 -12.83
CA THR A 59 15.47 -6.72 -13.85
C THR A 59 15.08 -8.08 -13.31
N VAL A 60 15.96 -8.74 -12.51
CA VAL A 60 15.62 -9.98 -11.79
C VAL A 60 14.42 -9.76 -10.89
N ALA A 61 14.46 -8.75 -10.03
CA ALA A 61 13.37 -8.45 -9.11
C ALA A 61 12.03 -8.14 -9.84
N LEU A 62 12.11 -7.45 -10.99
CA LEU A 62 10.93 -7.18 -11.81
C LEU A 62 10.37 -8.45 -12.45
N LEU A 63 11.24 -9.32 -12.96
CA LEU A 63 10.83 -10.61 -13.52
C LEU A 63 10.14 -11.49 -12.47
N GLU A 64 10.69 -11.60 -11.27
CA GLU A 64 10.10 -12.34 -10.16
C GLU A 64 8.69 -11.81 -9.83
N ARG A 65 8.53 -10.48 -9.80
CA ARG A 65 7.23 -9.84 -9.56
C ARG A 65 6.21 -10.13 -10.66
N VAL A 66 6.62 -10.07 -11.92
CA VAL A 66 5.72 -10.40 -13.04
C VAL A 66 5.33 -11.88 -12.98
N LEU A 67 6.28 -12.78 -12.74
CA LEU A 67 6.01 -14.22 -12.62
C LEU A 67 5.06 -14.53 -11.45
N HIS A 68 5.17 -13.80 -10.33
CA HIS A 68 4.23 -13.93 -9.22
C HIS A 68 2.78 -13.61 -9.66
N PHE A 69 2.58 -12.59 -10.49
CA PHE A 69 1.27 -12.27 -11.02
C PHE A 69 0.80 -13.17 -12.19
N CYS A 70 1.69 -13.97 -12.76
CA CYS A 70 1.33 -15.03 -13.71
C CYS A 70 0.79 -16.30 -13.02
N SER A 71 0.97 -16.42 -11.70
CA SER A 71 0.45 -17.54 -10.90
C SER A 71 -0.89 -17.20 -10.26
N ASP A 72 -1.61 -18.21 -9.78
CA ASP A 72 -2.81 -18.01 -8.99
C ASP A 72 -2.51 -17.20 -7.72
N ALA A 73 -3.50 -16.45 -7.25
CA ALA A 73 -3.39 -15.70 -6.02
C ALA A 73 -3.22 -16.65 -4.82
N GLU A 74 -2.36 -16.31 -3.89
CA GLU A 74 -2.22 -17.09 -2.66
C GLU A 74 -3.52 -17.05 -1.84
N ALA A 75 -3.84 -18.17 -1.19
CA ALA A 75 -5.01 -18.24 -0.32
C ALA A 75 -4.90 -17.18 0.81
N GLY A 76 -5.95 -16.39 0.99
CA GLY A 76 -5.95 -15.30 1.97
C GLY A 76 -5.37 -13.98 1.46
N THR A 77 -5.19 -13.82 0.14
CA THR A 77 -4.84 -12.54 -0.48
C THR A 77 -5.97 -12.03 -1.38
N VAL A 78 -5.93 -10.75 -1.69
CA VAL A 78 -6.82 -10.08 -2.65
C VAL A 78 -5.97 -9.38 -3.69
N ARG A 79 -6.30 -9.59 -4.97
CA ARG A 79 -5.66 -8.93 -6.11
C ARG A 79 -6.57 -7.90 -6.77
N TRP A 80 -5.96 -6.87 -7.33
CA TRP A 80 -6.63 -5.92 -8.22
C TRP A 80 -5.62 -5.23 -9.14
N VAL A 81 -6.16 -4.60 -10.17
CA VAL A 81 -5.39 -3.77 -11.10
C VAL A 81 -5.86 -2.33 -11.00
N GLU A 82 -4.92 -1.39 -10.98
CA GLU A 82 -5.19 0.05 -11.03
C GLU A 82 -4.61 0.62 -12.33
N SER A 83 -5.39 1.45 -13.02
CA SER A 83 -4.95 2.19 -14.19
C SER A 83 -5.17 3.69 -13.97
N ALA A 84 -4.10 4.40 -13.63
CA ALA A 84 -4.10 5.85 -13.45
C ALA A 84 -2.82 6.42 -14.05
N GLY A 85 -2.77 6.50 -15.40
CA GLY A 85 -1.56 6.89 -16.13
C GLY A 85 -0.48 5.80 -16.22
N ALA A 86 -0.43 4.87 -15.28
CA ALA A 86 0.38 3.66 -15.31
C ALA A 86 -0.44 2.47 -14.80
N LEU A 87 -0.10 1.27 -15.28
CA LEU A 87 -0.68 0.02 -14.79
C LEU A 87 0.01 -0.41 -13.50
N ARG A 88 -0.78 -0.67 -12.45
CA ARG A 88 -0.31 -1.28 -11.20
C ARG A 88 -1.07 -2.56 -10.93
N MET A 89 -0.35 -3.65 -10.78
CA MET A 89 -0.88 -4.90 -10.23
C MET A 89 -0.60 -4.90 -8.73
N VAL A 90 -1.62 -5.15 -7.93
CA VAL A 90 -1.55 -5.11 -6.47
C VAL A 90 -2.08 -6.41 -5.89
N GLU A 91 -1.36 -6.93 -4.91
CA GLU A 91 -1.80 -8.03 -4.06
C GLU A 91 -1.67 -7.63 -2.60
N THR A 92 -2.66 -7.96 -1.80
CA THR A 92 -2.69 -7.61 -0.38
C THR A 92 -3.18 -8.81 0.44
N PRO A 93 -2.49 -9.20 1.52
CA PRO A 93 -2.98 -10.23 2.42
C PRO A 93 -4.22 -9.75 3.18
N LEU A 94 -5.17 -10.66 3.40
CA LEU A 94 -6.32 -10.41 4.27
C LEU A 94 -5.91 -10.42 5.76
N ASP A 95 -4.97 -11.28 6.15
CA ASP A 95 -4.35 -11.26 7.48
C ASP A 95 -3.11 -10.36 7.49
N VAL A 96 -3.34 -9.07 7.67
CA VAL A 96 -2.28 -8.06 7.76
C VAL A 96 -1.40 -8.31 8.99
N ALA A 97 -1.99 -8.71 10.12
CA ALA A 97 -1.25 -8.98 11.35
C ALA A 97 -0.25 -10.13 11.17
N GLY A 98 -0.67 -11.22 10.51
CA GLY A 98 0.20 -12.35 10.19
C GLY A 98 1.37 -11.98 9.29
N ALA A 99 1.10 -11.20 8.23
CA ALA A 99 2.13 -10.69 7.34
C ALA A 99 3.14 -9.79 8.07
N LEU A 100 2.65 -8.87 8.90
CA LEU A 100 3.48 -7.96 9.69
C LEU A 100 4.31 -8.69 10.76
N ARG A 101 3.75 -9.72 11.43
CA ARG A 101 4.52 -10.53 12.39
C ARG A 101 5.77 -11.15 11.77
N THR A 102 5.70 -11.55 10.51
CA THR A 102 6.86 -12.07 9.78
C THR A 102 7.92 -10.98 9.59
N LEU A 103 7.48 -9.76 9.32
CA LEU A 103 8.34 -8.59 9.17
C LEU A 103 9.02 -8.19 10.50
N TRP A 104 8.25 -8.19 11.61
CA TRP A 104 8.75 -7.84 12.94
C TRP A 104 9.78 -8.85 13.47
N LYS A 105 9.63 -10.13 13.15
CA LYS A 105 10.53 -11.20 13.55
C LYS A 105 11.87 -11.21 12.79
N GLY A 106 12.10 -10.25 11.94
CA GLY A 106 13.41 -10.03 11.34
C GLY A 106 13.76 -10.95 10.18
N LYS A 107 12.79 -11.60 9.55
CA LYS A 107 13.03 -12.18 8.23
C LYS A 107 13.09 -11.01 7.25
N PRO A 108 14.22 -10.77 6.56
CA PRO A 108 14.29 -9.68 5.60
C PRO A 108 13.18 -9.89 4.57
N PRO A 109 12.48 -8.83 4.13
CA PRO A 109 11.60 -8.93 2.99
C PRO A 109 12.42 -9.53 1.85
N THR A 110 11.91 -10.56 1.21
CA THR A 110 12.47 -11.09 -0.04
C THR A 110 12.71 -9.90 -0.94
N GLN A 111 13.94 -9.79 -1.44
CA GLN A 111 14.46 -8.66 -2.21
C GLN A 111 13.42 -8.10 -3.19
N GLY A 112 12.99 -6.88 -2.98
CA GLY A 112 11.97 -6.22 -3.79
C GLY A 112 11.41 -4.95 -3.15
N ALA A 113 11.64 -4.72 -1.87
CA ALA A 113 11.36 -3.45 -1.22
C ALA A 113 12.54 -2.49 -1.51
N TRP A 114 12.22 -1.36 -2.05
CA TRP A 114 13.11 -0.27 -2.45
C TRP A 114 14.08 0.11 -1.33
N ASP A 115 15.33 -0.32 -1.43
CA ASP A 115 16.43 0.22 -0.65
C ASP A 115 17.52 0.64 -1.64
N GLU A 116 17.85 1.93 -1.64
CA GLU A 116 18.88 2.54 -2.49
C GLU A 116 20.32 2.29 -1.97
N SER A 117 20.49 1.46 -0.94
CA SER A 117 21.80 1.18 -0.38
C SER A 117 22.38 -0.13 -0.91
N ASP A 118 23.51 -0.02 -1.59
CA ASP A 118 24.29 -1.12 -2.19
C ASP A 118 25.03 -2.02 -1.17
N GLU A 119 24.67 -2.01 0.11
CA GLU A 119 25.34 -2.83 1.10
C GLU A 119 24.56 -4.12 1.39
N PRO A 120 25.17 -5.33 1.20
CA PRO A 120 24.50 -6.56 1.61
C PRO A 120 24.22 -6.49 3.10
N PRO A 121 23.01 -6.87 3.57
CA PRO A 121 22.67 -6.75 4.97
C PRO A 121 23.65 -7.60 5.78
N ALA A 122 24.55 -6.95 6.51
CA ALA A 122 25.27 -7.56 7.63
C ALA A 122 24.23 -8.25 8.51
N ALA A 123 24.51 -9.47 9.00
CA ALA A 123 23.60 -10.28 9.82
C ALA A 123 22.79 -9.37 10.74
N SER A 124 21.51 -9.19 10.42
CA SER A 124 20.72 -8.04 10.83
C SER A 124 20.62 -7.98 12.34
N ALA A 125 21.22 -6.96 12.94
CA ALA A 125 20.93 -6.60 14.31
C ALA A 125 19.40 -6.47 14.50
N PRO A 126 18.85 -6.90 15.65
CA PRO A 126 17.41 -6.82 15.88
C PRO A 126 16.94 -5.38 15.69
N ARG A 127 16.03 -5.17 14.76
CA ARG A 127 15.47 -3.84 14.47
C ARG A 127 14.47 -3.48 15.53
N SER A 128 14.55 -2.25 16.05
CA SER A 128 13.53 -1.68 16.91
C SER A 128 12.55 -0.86 16.06
N TRP A 129 11.25 -1.09 16.28
CA TRP A 129 10.19 -0.38 15.58
C TRP A 129 9.48 0.57 16.54
N ILE A 130 9.30 1.81 16.13
CA ILE A 130 8.59 2.83 16.90
C ILE A 130 7.49 3.42 16.02
N TYR A 131 6.24 3.27 16.47
CA TYR A 131 5.06 3.82 15.80
C TYR A 131 4.55 5.01 16.57
N THR A 132 4.32 6.11 15.88
CA THR A 132 3.77 7.33 16.45
C THR A 132 2.60 7.83 15.62
N SER A 133 1.50 8.15 16.26
CA SER A 133 0.35 8.79 15.62
C SER A 133 -0.54 9.44 16.68
N ALA A 134 -1.33 10.42 16.28
CA ALA A 134 -2.37 10.98 17.11
C ALA A 134 -3.62 10.09 17.23
N THR A 135 -3.75 9.05 16.38
CA THR A 135 -4.98 8.27 16.19
C THR A 135 -4.74 6.76 16.18
N LEU A 136 -3.79 6.25 16.98
CA LEU A 136 -3.55 4.80 17.09
C LEU A 136 -4.66 4.05 17.83
N GLY A 137 -5.53 4.74 18.55
CA GLY A 137 -6.65 4.19 19.29
C GLY A 137 -7.01 5.05 20.49
N ASP A 138 -8.11 4.72 21.15
CA ASP A 138 -8.67 5.43 22.31
C ASP A 138 -8.40 4.73 23.64
N GLY A 139 -8.02 3.45 23.62
CA GLY A 139 -7.71 2.67 24.81
C GLY A 139 -6.25 2.84 25.26
N LYS A 140 -5.99 2.71 26.57
CA LYS A 140 -4.64 2.82 27.15
C LYS A 140 -3.66 1.78 26.62
N ASP A 141 -4.14 0.62 26.20
CA ASP A 141 -3.34 -0.48 25.64
C ASP A 141 -3.26 -0.45 24.10
N LEU A 142 -3.95 0.50 23.45
CA LEU A 142 -4.00 0.67 21.99
C LEU A 142 -4.32 -0.62 21.23
N ARG A 143 -5.15 -1.51 21.78
CA ARG A 143 -5.42 -2.85 21.24
C ARG A 143 -5.89 -2.82 19.81
N TRP A 144 -6.73 -1.85 19.47
CA TRP A 144 -7.21 -1.70 18.11
C TRP A 144 -6.06 -1.67 17.07
N PHE A 145 -4.98 -0.99 17.39
CA PHE A 145 -3.80 -0.91 16.53
C PHE A 145 -2.87 -2.12 16.72
N THR A 146 -2.57 -2.48 17.96
CA THR A 146 -1.60 -3.55 18.25
C THR A 146 -2.08 -4.90 17.72
N ASP A 147 -3.36 -5.22 17.85
CA ASP A 147 -3.93 -6.47 17.37
C ASP A 147 -3.98 -6.49 15.83
N ALA A 148 -4.41 -5.37 15.21
CA ALA A 148 -4.46 -5.25 13.76
C ALA A 148 -3.06 -5.32 13.09
N CYS A 149 -2.01 -4.93 13.82
CA CYS A 149 -0.63 -4.96 13.33
C CYS A 149 0.20 -6.14 13.83
N GLY A 150 -0.38 -7.08 14.58
CA GLY A 150 0.36 -8.24 15.12
C GLY A 150 1.46 -7.85 16.10
N LEU A 151 1.23 -6.80 16.90
CA LEU A 151 2.18 -6.21 17.86
C LEU A 151 1.82 -6.58 19.30
N GLU A 152 1.37 -7.80 19.53
CA GLU A 152 1.04 -8.30 20.87
C GLU A 152 2.27 -8.23 21.77
N GLY A 153 2.13 -7.57 22.91
CA GLY A 153 3.22 -7.37 23.87
C GLY A 153 4.11 -6.15 23.58
N ALA A 154 3.81 -5.33 22.58
CA ALA A 154 4.49 -4.05 22.38
C ALA A 154 4.27 -3.12 23.58
N ARG A 155 5.30 -2.33 23.92
CA ARG A 155 5.15 -1.27 24.92
C ARG A 155 4.38 -0.11 24.31
N THR A 156 3.32 0.32 24.99
CA THR A 156 2.50 1.45 24.58
C THR A 156 2.75 2.68 25.43
N LEU A 157 2.75 3.85 24.83
CA LEU A 157 2.80 5.14 25.51
C LEU A 157 1.73 6.04 24.92
N GLN A 158 0.87 6.56 25.76
CA GLN A 158 -0.13 7.56 25.38
C GLN A 158 0.13 8.86 26.14
N VAL A 159 0.32 9.91 25.38
CA VAL A 159 0.48 11.27 25.95
C VAL A 159 -0.83 12.00 25.73
N PRO A 160 -1.46 12.53 26.79
CA PRO A 160 -2.70 13.28 26.67
C PRO A 160 -2.50 14.56 25.87
N SER A 161 -3.56 15.02 25.24
CA SER A 161 -3.55 16.31 24.57
C SER A 161 -3.30 17.47 25.57
N PRO A 162 -2.46 18.46 25.23
CA PRO A 162 -2.31 19.67 26.03
C PRO A 162 -3.55 20.60 25.95
N PHE A 163 -4.48 20.33 25.02
CA PHE A 163 -5.66 21.15 24.84
C PHE A 163 -6.81 20.67 25.72
N ASP A 164 -7.45 21.62 26.42
CA ASP A 164 -8.70 21.38 27.16
C ASP A 164 -9.89 21.50 26.19
N TYR A 165 -10.19 20.40 25.50
CA TYR A 165 -11.27 20.37 24.52
C TYR A 165 -12.65 20.66 25.12
N ALA A 166 -12.87 20.36 26.39
CA ALA A 166 -14.12 20.66 27.05
C ALA A 166 -14.39 22.16 27.13
N ARG A 167 -13.34 22.98 27.18
CA ARG A 167 -13.43 24.44 27.25
C ARG A 167 -13.14 25.15 25.94
N GLN A 168 -12.36 24.51 25.05
CA GLN A 168 -11.82 25.14 23.85
C GLN A 168 -12.50 24.68 22.56
N ALA A 169 -13.32 23.64 22.61
CA ALA A 169 -13.99 23.09 21.44
C ALA A 169 -15.47 22.83 21.74
N ALA A 170 -16.30 22.98 20.71
CA ALA A 170 -17.70 22.58 20.74
C ALA A 170 -18.01 21.74 19.50
N LEU A 171 -18.68 20.61 19.70
CA LEU A 171 -19.22 19.81 18.62
C LEU A 171 -20.68 20.21 18.39
N TYR A 172 -20.96 20.74 17.21
CA TYR A 172 -22.32 21.00 16.78
C TYR A 172 -22.75 20.02 15.70
N VAL A 173 -23.79 19.27 15.96
CA VAL A 173 -24.38 18.31 15.02
C VAL A 173 -25.73 18.87 14.56
N PRO A 174 -25.86 19.39 13.35
CA PRO A 174 -27.13 19.91 12.86
C PRO A 174 -28.14 18.76 12.65
N PRO A 175 -29.43 18.99 12.90
CA PRO A 175 -30.47 17.97 12.81
C PRO A 175 -30.70 17.44 11.40
N ALA A 176 -30.35 18.22 10.39
CA ALA A 176 -30.48 17.85 8.99
C ALA A 176 -29.27 18.37 8.19
N LEU A 177 -28.47 17.44 7.69
CA LEU A 177 -27.43 17.72 6.71
C LEU A 177 -27.82 17.09 5.38
N PRO A 178 -27.51 17.76 4.25
CA PRO A 178 -27.70 17.14 2.93
C PRO A 178 -26.86 15.87 2.81
N LEU A 179 -27.41 14.83 2.20
CA LEU A 179 -26.70 13.58 1.97
C LEU A 179 -25.49 13.80 1.06
N PRO A 180 -24.45 12.96 1.12
CA PRO A 180 -23.29 13.03 0.24
C PRO A 180 -23.64 13.02 -1.25
N SER A 181 -24.75 12.37 -1.62
CA SER A 181 -25.26 12.26 -2.99
C SER A 181 -26.09 13.45 -3.47
N ASP A 182 -26.47 14.38 -2.58
CA ASP A 182 -27.38 15.47 -2.93
C ASP A 182 -26.70 16.51 -3.85
N ALA A 183 -27.38 16.87 -4.90
CA ALA A 183 -26.96 17.94 -5.78
C ALA A 183 -26.87 19.27 -5.00
N GLY A 184 -25.76 19.99 -5.15
CA GLY A 184 -25.56 21.26 -4.45
C GLY A 184 -25.19 21.14 -2.96
N ARG A 185 -24.91 19.94 -2.45
CA ARG A 185 -24.50 19.72 -1.06
C ARG A 185 -23.40 20.66 -0.58
N SER A 186 -22.35 20.87 -1.40
CA SER A 186 -21.23 21.73 -1.04
C SER A 186 -21.65 23.19 -0.83
N VAL A 187 -22.59 23.70 -1.62
CA VAL A 187 -23.12 25.05 -1.49
C VAL A 187 -23.96 25.19 -0.21
N LEU A 188 -24.81 24.19 0.08
CA LEU A 188 -25.63 24.17 1.29
C LEU A 188 -24.76 24.09 2.53
N LEU A 189 -23.74 23.24 2.54
CA LEU A 189 -22.79 23.14 3.64
C LEU A 189 -22.01 24.45 3.85
N ALA A 190 -21.54 25.09 2.78
CA ALA A 190 -20.81 26.35 2.87
C ALA A 190 -21.68 27.47 3.47
N ARG A 191 -22.94 27.56 3.08
CA ARG A 191 -23.90 28.50 3.67
C ARG A 191 -24.11 28.22 5.14
N TRP A 192 -24.37 26.96 5.47
CA TRP A 192 -24.61 26.54 6.86
C TRP A 192 -23.41 26.85 7.75
N VAL A 193 -22.17 26.54 7.29
CA VAL A 193 -20.93 26.88 8.02
C VAL A 193 -20.80 28.39 8.19
N GLY A 194 -21.05 29.16 7.13
CA GLY A 194 -21.05 30.63 7.19
C GLY A 194 -22.01 31.18 8.24
N ASP A 195 -23.24 30.68 8.28
CA ASP A 195 -24.25 31.08 9.26
C ASP A 195 -23.88 30.65 10.70
N ALA A 196 -23.23 29.50 10.87
CA ALA A 196 -22.80 29.02 12.18
C ALA A 196 -21.61 29.82 12.73
N VAL A 197 -20.71 30.29 11.89
CA VAL A 197 -19.54 31.09 12.28
C VAL A 197 -19.91 32.56 12.54
N ALA A 198 -20.97 33.06 11.89
CA ALA A 198 -21.44 34.46 12.06
C ALA A 198 -22.24 34.68 13.35
N ARG A 199 -22.58 33.65 14.13
CA ARG A 199 -23.28 33.71 15.42
C ARG A 199 -22.33 33.75 16.58
#